data_73f1aaf94026daaea5ba57dd0ffe6e13
#
_entry.id   73f1aaf94026daaea5ba57dd0ffe6e13
#
_cell.length_a   1.000
_cell.length_b   1.000
_cell.length_c   1.000
_cell.angle_alpha   90.00
_cell.angle_beta   90.00
_cell.angle_gamma   90.00
#
_symmetry.space_group_name_H-M   'P 1'
#
loop_
_entity.id
_entity.type
_entity.pdbx_description
1 polymer ?
#
loop_
_entity_poly.entity_id
_entity_poly.type
_entity_poly.pdbx_seq_one_letter_code
_entity_poly.pdbx_strand_id
1 'polypeptide(L)'
;MLILVHTSASGRRRAHRSRRCAILDQNRQALPPGFDLEELKRDFAAFDALRPRLNRLEALAAKCADTQVALGSDILAACHDGYALLKVFGKADNVAPLRESM
;
A
#
# COMPACT_ATOMS: atom_id res chain seq x y z
N MET A 1 -9.81 -0.10 2.60
CA MET A 1 -10.76 0.28 3.63
C MET A 1 -10.11 1.02 4.78
N LEU A 2 -9.12 0.43 5.41
CA LEU A 2 -8.34 1.11 6.44
C LEU A 2 -7.69 2.39 5.94
N ILE A 3 -7.34 2.44 4.66
CA ILE A 3 -6.69 3.58 4.02
C ILE A 3 -7.59 4.81 4.02
N LEU A 4 -8.88 4.68 3.74
CA LEU A 4 -9.83 5.80 3.72
C LEU A 4 -10.02 6.42 5.09
N VAL A 5 -10.21 5.60 6.11
CA VAL A 5 -10.35 6.05 7.50
C VAL A 5 -9.06 6.70 7.97
N HIS A 6 -7.94 6.11 7.60
CA HIS A 6 -6.61 6.60 7.94
C HIS A 6 -6.33 7.97 7.30
N THR A 7 -6.74 8.15 6.04
CA THR A 7 -6.54 9.41 5.32
C THR A 7 -7.31 10.56 6.00
N SER A 8 -8.56 10.33 6.39
CA SER A 8 -9.36 11.34 7.08
C SER A 8 -8.76 11.74 8.42
N ALA A 9 -8.38 10.75 9.24
CA ALA A 9 -7.71 10.98 10.52
C ALA A 9 -6.37 11.69 10.33
N SER A 10 -5.64 11.35 9.28
CA SER A 10 -4.35 11.94 8.94
C SER A 10 -4.49 13.43 8.62
N GLY A 11 -5.53 13.82 7.89
CA GLY A 11 -5.78 15.22 7.56
C GLY A 11 -6.03 16.08 8.79
N ARG A 12 -6.81 15.58 9.74
CA ARG A 12 -7.09 16.28 10.99
C ARG A 12 -5.83 16.41 11.85
N ARG A 13 -5.04 15.36 11.94
CA ARG A 13 -3.79 15.37 12.69
C ARG A 13 -2.80 16.36 12.09
N ARG A 14 -2.75 16.46 10.77
CA ARG A 14 -1.89 17.40 10.09
C ARG A 14 -2.24 18.85 10.44
N ALA A 15 -3.53 19.20 10.37
CA ALA A 15 -3.98 20.55 10.70
C ALA A 15 -3.65 20.89 12.16
N HIS A 16 -3.79 19.93 13.06
CA HIS A 16 -3.48 20.12 14.46
C HIS A 16 -1.98 20.32 14.70
N ARG A 17 -1.13 19.53 14.05
CA ARG A 17 0.33 19.70 14.15
C ARG A 17 0.79 21.02 13.57
N SER A 18 0.23 21.42 12.44
CA SER A 18 0.56 22.69 11.80
C SER A 18 0.24 23.86 12.73
N ARG A 19 -0.91 23.82 13.37
CA ARG A 19 -1.35 24.86 14.30
C ARG A 19 -0.42 24.96 15.51
N ARG A 20 -0.05 23.83 16.09
CA ARG A 20 0.87 23.78 17.22
C ARG A 20 2.24 24.32 16.85
N CYS A 21 2.75 23.94 15.70
CA CYS A 21 4.03 24.43 15.21
C CYS A 21 4.02 25.95 15.04
N ALA A 22 2.93 26.50 14.49
CA ALA A 22 2.77 27.94 14.32
C ALA A 22 2.73 28.67 15.65
N ILE A 23 2.05 28.12 16.65
CA ILE A 23 1.98 28.70 17.99
C ILE A 23 3.37 28.74 18.63
N LEU A 24 4.15 27.70 18.51
CA LEU A 24 5.52 27.67 19.04
C LEU A 24 6.40 28.68 18.32
N ASP A 25 6.26 28.81 17.02
CA ASP A 25 7.04 29.81 16.25
C ASP A 25 6.69 31.26 16.66
N GLN A 26 5.41 31.55 16.92
CA GLN A 26 4.95 32.84 17.35
C GLN A 26 5.41 33.17 18.76
N ASN A 27 5.68 32.18 19.60
CA ASN A 27 6.07 32.33 20.98
C ASN A 27 7.51 31.84 21.22
N ARG A 28 8.35 32.01 20.23
CA ARG A 28 9.76 31.59 20.25
C ARG A 28 10.49 32.05 21.48
N GLN A 29 10.21 33.27 21.94
CA GLN A 29 10.88 33.90 23.06
C GLN A 29 10.55 33.24 24.41
N ALA A 30 9.41 32.58 24.50
CA ALA A 30 8.96 31.88 25.70
C ALA A 30 9.57 30.49 25.84
N LEU A 31 10.22 29.97 24.78
CA LEU A 31 10.79 28.65 24.79
C LEU A 31 12.17 28.63 25.47
N PRO A 32 12.53 27.54 26.18
CA PRO A 32 13.85 27.43 26.80
C PRO A 32 14.96 27.46 25.75
N PRO A 33 16.18 27.92 26.12
CA PRO A 33 17.30 27.97 25.16
C PRO A 33 17.68 26.62 24.57
N GLY A 34 17.39 25.51 25.26
CA GLY A 34 17.67 24.17 24.77
C GLY A 34 16.63 23.61 23.80
N PHE A 35 15.55 24.32 23.57
CA PHE A 35 14.51 23.85 22.65
C PHE A 35 14.90 24.19 21.20
N ASP A 36 15.00 23.15 20.36
CA ASP A 36 15.39 23.34 18.96
C ASP A 36 14.15 23.46 18.08
N LEU A 37 13.67 24.66 17.90
CA LEU A 37 12.51 24.96 17.07
C LEU A 37 12.80 24.74 15.59
N GLU A 38 14.03 25.00 15.15
CA GLU A 38 14.41 24.86 13.76
C GLU A 38 14.42 23.39 13.35
N GLU A 39 14.85 22.50 14.23
CA GLU A 39 14.77 21.07 13.99
C GLU A 39 13.32 20.61 13.86
N LEU A 40 12.43 21.09 14.74
CA LEU A 40 11.01 20.79 14.67
C LEU A 40 10.41 21.22 13.34
N LYS A 41 10.77 22.41 12.87
CA LYS A 41 10.28 22.92 11.58
C LYS A 41 10.79 22.10 10.41
N ARG A 42 12.03 21.66 10.46
CA ARG A 42 12.58 20.77 9.41
C ARG A 42 11.88 19.42 9.40
N ASP A 43 11.64 18.84 10.57
CA ASP A 43 10.93 17.55 10.69
C ASP A 43 9.51 17.66 10.17
N PHE A 44 8.84 18.76 10.49
CA PHE A 44 7.48 18.99 10.00
C PHE A 44 7.45 19.11 8.47
N ALA A 45 8.39 19.84 7.91
CA ALA A 45 8.49 20.02 6.45
C ALA A 45 8.75 18.69 5.76
N ALA A 46 9.64 17.86 6.32
CA ALA A 46 9.95 16.55 5.78
C ALA A 46 8.73 15.61 5.86
N PHE A 47 8.05 15.62 7.00
CA PHE A 47 6.82 14.84 7.18
C PHE A 47 5.77 15.22 6.14
N ASP A 48 5.59 16.51 5.93
CA ASP A 48 4.59 17.02 4.99
C ASP A 48 4.95 16.69 3.54
N ALA A 49 6.23 16.73 3.20
CA ALA A 49 6.72 16.41 1.87
C ALA A 49 6.56 14.91 1.54
N LEU A 50 6.64 14.04 2.53
CA LEU A 50 6.48 12.60 2.35
C LEU A 50 5.04 12.17 2.12
N ARG A 51 4.07 12.94 2.61
CA ARG A 51 2.66 12.55 2.52
C ARG A 51 2.17 12.25 1.10
N PRO A 52 2.36 13.13 0.10
CA PRO A 52 1.89 12.83 -1.25
C PRO A 52 2.61 11.63 -1.87
N ARG A 53 3.86 11.42 -1.53
CA ARG A 53 4.62 10.25 -1.99
C ARG A 53 4.08 8.97 -1.41
N LEU A 54 3.78 8.97 -0.11
CA LEU A 54 3.17 7.83 0.56
C LEU A 54 1.81 7.51 -0.06
N ASN A 55 0.99 8.51 -0.31
CA ASN A 55 -0.32 8.31 -0.95
C ASN A 55 -0.20 7.67 -2.32
N ARG A 56 0.79 8.08 -3.13
CA ARG A 56 1.02 7.49 -4.44
C ARG A 56 1.49 6.04 -4.32
N LEU A 57 2.35 5.74 -3.37
CA LEU A 57 2.82 4.38 -3.15
C LEU A 57 1.69 3.46 -2.69
N GLU A 58 0.83 3.94 -1.83
CA GLU A 58 -0.34 3.18 -1.37
C GLU A 58 -1.30 2.90 -2.51
N ALA A 59 -1.55 3.90 -3.38
CA ALA A 59 -2.40 3.73 -4.54
C ALA A 59 -1.81 2.72 -5.53
N LEU A 60 -0.50 2.77 -5.75
CA LEU A 60 0.19 1.83 -6.63
C LEU A 60 0.16 0.42 -6.05
N ALA A 61 0.39 0.29 -4.75
CA ALA A 61 0.32 -1.01 -4.07
C ALA A 61 -1.06 -1.63 -4.20
N ALA A 62 -2.13 -0.83 -4.09
CA ALA A 62 -3.49 -1.32 -4.27
C ALA A 62 -3.73 -1.83 -5.68
N LYS A 63 -3.24 -1.11 -6.70
CA LYS A 63 -3.34 -1.56 -8.09
C LYS A 63 -2.61 -2.87 -8.33
N CYS A 64 -1.41 -3.01 -7.76
CA CYS A 64 -0.64 -4.25 -7.87
C CYS A 64 -1.38 -5.42 -7.23
N ALA A 65 -1.98 -5.21 -6.08
CA ALA A 65 -2.74 -6.24 -5.39
C ALA A 65 -3.95 -6.68 -6.21
N ASP A 66 -4.69 -5.73 -6.79
CA ASP A 66 -5.84 -6.03 -7.64
C ASP A 66 -5.42 -6.82 -8.88
N THR A 67 -4.33 -6.43 -9.51
CA THR A 67 -3.78 -7.14 -10.68
C THR A 67 -3.37 -8.56 -10.31
N GLN A 68 -2.75 -8.73 -9.15
CA GLN A 68 -2.33 -10.06 -8.69
C GLN A 68 -3.54 -10.98 -8.47
N VAL A 69 -4.61 -10.47 -7.91
CA VAL A 69 -5.86 -11.23 -7.72
C VAL A 69 -6.44 -11.65 -9.07
N ALA A 70 -6.50 -10.73 -10.04
CA ALA A 70 -7.01 -11.02 -11.36
C ALA A 70 -6.16 -12.10 -12.08
N LEU A 71 -4.83 -11.96 -12.01
CA LEU A 71 -3.91 -12.95 -12.59
C LEU A 71 -4.05 -14.30 -11.92
N GLY A 72 -4.22 -14.35 -10.61
CA GLY A 72 -4.44 -15.57 -9.87
C GLY A 72 -5.70 -16.30 -10.33
N SER A 73 -6.79 -15.58 -10.56
CA SER A 73 -8.03 -16.14 -11.09
C SER A 73 -7.84 -16.70 -12.50
N ASP A 74 -7.14 -15.98 -13.36
CA ASP A 74 -6.85 -16.40 -14.73
C ASP A 74 -6.00 -17.69 -14.75
N ILE A 75 -4.98 -17.72 -13.89
CA ILE A 75 -4.12 -18.91 -13.76
C ILE A 75 -4.93 -20.11 -13.33
N LEU A 76 -5.77 -19.96 -12.33
CA LEU A 76 -6.59 -21.05 -11.82
C LEU A 76 -7.54 -21.56 -12.89
N ALA A 77 -8.21 -20.67 -13.61
CA ALA A 77 -9.11 -21.03 -14.70
C ALA A 77 -8.37 -21.78 -15.80
N ALA A 78 -7.19 -21.31 -16.20
CA ALA A 78 -6.37 -21.95 -17.22
C ALA A 78 -5.91 -23.36 -16.76
N CYS A 79 -5.55 -23.50 -15.50
CA CYS A 79 -5.16 -24.78 -14.93
C CYS A 79 -6.33 -25.78 -14.94
N HIS A 80 -7.52 -25.34 -14.58
CA HIS A 80 -8.71 -26.18 -14.64
C HIS A 80 -9.02 -26.63 -16.07
N ASP A 81 -8.95 -25.71 -17.03
CA ASP A 81 -9.19 -26.04 -18.44
C ASP A 81 -8.14 -27.00 -18.97
N GLY A 82 -6.87 -26.76 -18.66
CA GLY A 82 -5.78 -27.63 -19.05
C GLY A 82 -5.92 -29.02 -18.46
N TYR A 83 -6.28 -29.09 -17.19
CA TYR A 83 -6.50 -30.37 -16.52
C TYR A 83 -7.65 -31.17 -17.16
N ALA A 84 -8.75 -30.50 -17.50
CA ALA A 84 -9.88 -31.11 -18.16
C ALA A 84 -9.49 -31.65 -19.55
N LEU A 85 -8.68 -30.90 -20.29
CA LEU A 85 -8.17 -31.31 -21.58
C LEU A 85 -7.30 -32.57 -21.47
N LEU A 86 -6.42 -32.61 -20.48
CA LEU A 86 -5.56 -33.77 -20.23
C LEU A 86 -6.38 -35.01 -19.89
N LYS A 87 -7.46 -34.86 -19.16
CA LYS A 87 -8.36 -36.01 -18.84
C LYS A 87 -8.98 -36.58 -20.09
N VAL A 88 -9.38 -35.74 -21.03
CA VAL A 88 -10.00 -36.19 -22.29
C VAL A 88 -8.97 -36.80 -23.22
N PHE A 89 -7.89 -36.07 -23.51
CA PHE A 89 -6.86 -36.54 -24.47
C PHE A 89 -5.95 -37.60 -23.87
N GLY A 90 -5.79 -37.63 -22.57
CA GLY A 90 -4.98 -38.63 -21.89
C GLY A 90 -5.49 -40.06 -22.07
N LYS A 91 -6.79 -40.23 -22.33
CA LYS A 91 -7.38 -41.56 -22.64
C LYS A 91 -6.98 -42.04 -24.03
N ALA A 92 -6.78 -41.12 -24.98
CA ALA A 92 -6.44 -41.44 -26.34
C ALA A 92 -4.95 -41.63 -26.57
N ASP A 93 -4.10 -40.84 -25.86
CA ASP A 93 -2.67 -40.72 -26.15
C ASP A 93 -1.76 -41.37 -25.10
N ASN A 94 -2.27 -42.25 -24.29
CA ASN A 94 -1.45 -43.01 -23.33
C ASN A 94 -0.61 -42.17 -22.39
N VAL A 95 -1.18 -41.06 -21.85
CA VAL A 95 -0.54 -40.21 -20.90
C VAL A 95 -0.92 -40.53 -19.45
N ALA A 96 -1.20 -41.78 -19.17
CA ALA A 96 -1.61 -42.27 -17.88
C ALA A 96 -0.62 -41.86 -16.73
N PRO A 97 0.70 -41.96 -16.90
CA PRO A 97 1.63 -41.56 -15.85
C PRO A 97 1.52 -40.09 -15.46
N LEU A 98 1.25 -39.21 -16.44
CA LEU A 98 1.04 -37.80 -16.17
C LEU A 98 -0.24 -37.54 -15.40
N ARG A 99 -1.29 -38.25 -15.73
CA ARG A 99 -2.57 -38.16 -15.06
C ARG A 99 -2.48 -38.57 -13.59
N GLU A 100 -1.72 -39.59 -13.31
CA GLU A 100 -1.53 -40.11 -11.96
C GLU A 100 -0.76 -39.10 -11.08
N SER A 101 0.16 -38.33 -11.67
CA SER A 101 0.95 -37.35 -10.95
C SER A 101 0.17 -36.07 -10.67
N MET A 102 -0.93 -35.86 -11.31
CA MET A 102 -1.79 -34.71 -11.07
C MET A 102 -2.80 -34.96 -9.98
#